data_0e7b5af60b48d8e97e2ab307619ce0fb
#
_entry.id   0e7b5af60b48d8e97e2ab307619ce0fb
#
_cell.length_a   1.000
_cell.length_b   1.000
_cell.length_c   1.000
_cell.angle_alpha   90.00
_cell.angle_beta   90.00
_cell.angle_gamma   90.00
#
_symmetry.space_group_name_H-M   'P 1'
#
loop_
_entity.id
_entity.type
_entity.pdbx_description
1 polymer ?
#
loop_
_entity_poly.entity_id
_entity_poly.type
_entity_poly.pdbx_seq_one_letter_code
_entity_poly.pdbx_strand_id
1 'polypeptide(L)'
;DPELLSLGVKLKHKGYKVVFNLREFYPGIIHDKAYLPKIARNVIAVLMEKYLKSSLKKYNAVFTVTDDTDNRLEKWGIKNHYVIKNFPVVSSRFTLSKEEYLSRKNVLGYIGTVYWISCQKEVLKALAELPDIKYYVAGVIEEGYVDVLETFPNWKNVDFAGPFKKEEISTVFSKMTISNTLRDFSRTGSPNGSFGVLKIFESMEAGLPVLLSDVKCYREIVEKYNCGICVDPHNSQQIKEAIQYLVENKEMAYQMGQNGRRAVLEEYNWESQAKLYIEVLTNI
;
A
#
# COMPACT_ATOMS: atom_id res chain seq x y z
N ASP A 1 3.21 18.00 -3.89
CA ASP A 1 4.40 18.08 -4.76
C ASP A 1 5.36 19.14 -4.25
N PRO A 2 6.70 18.92 -4.26
CA PRO A 2 7.67 19.85 -3.70
C PRO A 2 7.72 21.19 -4.43
N GLU A 3 7.28 21.23 -5.67
CA GLU A 3 7.17 22.45 -6.49
C GLU A 3 6.19 23.46 -5.88
N LEU A 4 5.16 22.99 -5.18
CA LEU A 4 4.16 23.82 -4.53
C LEU A 4 4.63 24.46 -3.23
N LEU A 5 5.75 24.00 -2.65
CA LEU A 5 6.26 24.53 -1.38
C LEU A 5 6.52 26.02 -1.42
N SER A 6 7.15 26.51 -2.51
CA SER A 6 7.44 27.96 -2.65
C SER A 6 6.16 28.78 -2.76
N LEU A 7 5.14 28.26 -3.45
CA LEU A 7 3.83 28.92 -3.58
C LEU A 7 3.15 29.00 -2.21
N GLY A 8 3.12 27.90 -1.47
CA GLY A 8 2.53 27.89 -0.13
C GLY A 8 3.20 28.89 0.82
N VAL A 9 4.53 28.99 0.79
CA VAL A 9 5.27 30.01 1.57
C VAL A 9 4.89 31.42 1.15
N LYS A 10 4.73 31.70 -0.16
CA LYS A 10 4.28 33.01 -0.65
C LYS A 10 2.84 33.34 -0.18
N LEU A 11 1.94 32.36 -0.21
CA LEU A 11 0.58 32.54 0.29
C LEU A 11 0.56 32.80 1.80
N LYS A 12 1.39 32.11 2.57
CA LYS A 12 1.56 32.37 4.00
C LYS A 12 1.99 33.81 4.27
N HIS A 13 2.94 34.35 3.52
CA HIS A 13 3.38 35.74 3.65
C HIS A 13 2.28 36.75 3.29
N LYS A 14 1.29 36.36 2.48
CA LYS A 14 0.09 37.16 2.18
C LYS A 14 -1.02 37.04 3.24
N GLY A 15 -0.76 36.35 4.35
CA GLY A 15 -1.73 36.20 5.46
C GLY A 15 -2.66 35.01 5.35
N TYR A 16 -2.53 34.15 4.32
CA TYR A 16 -3.37 32.96 4.21
C TYR A 16 -2.96 31.89 5.22
N LYS A 17 -3.94 31.11 5.69
CA LYS A 17 -3.70 29.85 6.40
C LYS A 17 -3.33 28.77 5.38
N VAL A 18 -2.16 28.16 5.53
CA VAL A 18 -1.62 27.24 4.54
C VAL A 18 -1.24 25.91 5.19
N VAL A 19 -1.75 24.83 4.63
CA VAL A 19 -1.47 23.45 5.03
C VAL A 19 -0.72 22.74 3.90
N PHE A 20 0.25 21.92 4.24
CA PHE A 20 0.94 21.08 3.28
C PHE A 20 0.66 19.59 3.54
N ASN A 21 0.21 18.88 2.51
CA ASN A 21 0.03 17.44 2.57
C ASN A 21 1.28 16.75 2.00
N LEU A 22 2.16 16.28 2.89
CA LEU A 22 3.39 15.58 2.56
C LEU A 22 3.11 14.08 2.43
N ARG A 23 2.66 13.67 1.25
CA ARG A 23 2.29 12.27 0.98
C ARG A 23 3.49 11.35 0.84
N GLU A 24 4.62 11.88 0.39
CA GLU A 24 5.83 11.12 0.07
C GLU A 24 7.06 11.81 0.63
N PHE A 25 8.05 11.02 1.04
CA PHE A 25 9.33 11.55 1.49
C PHE A 25 10.26 11.75 0.29
N TYR A 26 10.17 12.91 -0.36
CA TYR A 26 10.90 13.24 -1.60
C TYR A 26 12.40 12.99 -1.57
N PRO A 27 13.16 13.24 -0.49
CA PRO A 27 14.58 12.88 -0.43
C PRO A 27 14.83 11.39 -0.63
N GLY A 28 13.95 10.51 -0.13
CA GLY A 28 14.00 9.07 -0.36
C GLY A 28 13.80 8.72 -1.83
N ILE A 29 12.77 9.31 -2.45
CA ILE A 29 12.47 9.07 -3.88
C ILE A 29 13.65 9.45 -4.78
N ILE A 30 14.40 10.50 -4.43
CA ILE A 30 15.59 10.92 -5.20
C ILE A 30 16.65 9.82 -5.18
N HIS A 31 16.82 9.10 -4.08
CA HIS A 31 17.76 7.98 -3.99
C HIS A 31 17.39 6.81 -4.92
N ASP A 32 16.12 6.65 -5.26
CA ASP A 32 15.63 5.58 -6.15
C ASP A 32 15.77 5.92 -7.64
N LYS A 33 16.13 7.17 -7.99
CA LYS A 33 16.31 7.60 -9.40
C LYS A 33 17.60 7.03 -10.00
N ALA A 34 17.51 5.80 -10.55
CA ALA A 34 18.67 5.07 -11.10
C ALA A 34 19.39 5.79 -12.26
N TYR A 35 18.70 6.67 -12.99
CA TYR A 35 19.28 7.46 -14.08
C TYR A 35 20.22 8.59 -13.61
N LEU A 36 20.23 8.92 -12.31
CA LEU A 36 21.15 9.90 -11.75
C LEU A 36 22.40 9.22 -11.17
N PRO A 37 23.62 9.77 -11.36
CA PRO A 37 24.82 9.29 -10.69
C PRO A 37 24.66 9.32 -9.17
N LYS A 38 25.21 8.31 -8.46
CA LYS A 38 25.06 8.17 -6.99
C LYS A 38 25.43 9.43 -6.21
N ILE A 39 26.51 10.11 -6.61
CA ILE A 39 26.96 11.36 -5.96
C ILE A 39 25.91 12.46 -6.15
N ALA A 40 25.40 12.63 -7.37
CA ALA A 40 24.37 13.62 -7.66
C ALA A 40 23.09 13.36 -6.87
N ARG A 41 22.64 12.09 -6.77
CA ARG A 41 21.47 11.70 -5.95
C ARG A 41 21.62 12.13 -4.50
N ASN A 42 22.78 11.85 -3.90
CA ASN A 42 23.07 12.22 -2.51
C ASN A 42 23.02 13.73 -2.29
N VAL A 43 23.65 14.49 -3.18
CA VAL A 43 23.67 15.97 -3.09
C VAL A 43 22.26 16.53 -3.25
N ILE A 44 21.50 16.08 -4.26
CA ILE A 44 20.14 16.56 -4.52
C ILE A 44 19.22 16.17 -3.36
N ALA A 45 19.33 14.96 -2.81
CA ALA A 45 18.53 14.52 -1.66
C ALA A 45 18.78 15.39 -0.42
N VAL A 46 20.05 15.73 -0.11
CA VAL A 46 20.40 16.61 1.00
C VAL A 46 19.86 18.03 0.79
N LEU A 47 19.99 18.57 -0.42
CA LEU A 47 19.43 19.89 -0.74
C LEU A 47 17.90 19.91 -0.64
N MET A 48 17.23 18.86 -1.15
CA MET A 48 15.79 18.70 -1.03
C MET A 48 15.35 18.60 0.43
N GLU A 49 16.08 17.86 1.26
CA GLU A 49 15.78 17.75 2.69
C GLU A 49 15.88 19.11 3.40
N LYS A 50 16.95 19.88 3.14
CA LYS A 50 17.10 21.23 3.68
C LYS A 50 15.97 22.16 3.21
N TYR A 51 15.60 22.08 1.94
CA TYR A 51 14.53 22.87 1.36
C TYR A 51 13.16 22.53 1.99
N LEU A 52 12.83 21.23 2.11
CA LEU A 52 11.64 20.77 2.79
C LEU A 52 11.59 21.29 4.23
N LYS A 53 12.64 21.03 5.02
CA LYS A 53 12.74 21.44 6.42
C LYS A 53 12.54 22.96 6.60
N SER A 54 13.16 23.78 5.76
CA SER A 54 13.05 25.24 5.84
C SER A 54 11.67 25.76 5.42
N SER A 55 11.08 25.13 4.43
CA SER A 55 9.76 25.50 3.90
C SER A 55 8.63 25.08 4.83
N LEU A 56 8.62 23.82 5.27
CA LEU A 56 7.53 23.25 6.09
C LEU A 56 7.40 23.94 7.45
N LYS A 57 8.48 24.46 8.02
CA LYS A 57 8.45 25.28 9.25
C LYS A 57 7.59 26.54 9.14
N LYS A 58 7.31 27.00 7.93
CA LYS A 58 6.51 28.22 7.68
C LYS A 58 5.01 27.94 7.53
N TYR A 59 4.62 26.67 7.37
CA TYR A 59 3.23 26.28 7.19
C TYR A 59 2.47 26.30 8.53
N ASN A 60 1.15 26.42 8.46
CA ASN A 60 0.30 26.34 9.65
C ASN A 60 0.18 24.92 10.16
N ALA A 61 0.09 23.95 9.24
CA ALA A 61 0.11 22.54 9.56
C ALA A 61 0.71 21.72 8.40
N VAL A 62 1.25 20.56 8.73
CA VAL A 62 1.77 19.56 7.78
C VAL A 62 1.08 18.25 8.05
N PHE A 63 0.41 17.69 7.05
CA PHE A 63 -0.12 16.34 7.12
C PHE A 63 0.87 15.36 6.50
N THR A 64 1.03 14.21 7.12
CA THR A 64 1.81 13.07 6.62
C THR A 64 0.92 11.83 6.53
N VAL A 65 1.38 10.79 5.84
CA VAL A 65 0.65 9.53 5.72
C VAL A 65 1.32 8.36 6.46
N THR A 66 2.55 8.56 6.94
CA THR A 66 3.33 7.53 7.63
C THR A 66 3.95 8.05 8.90
N ASP A 67 4.01 7.18 9.92
CA ASP A 67 4.63 7.49 11.21
C ASP A 67 6.14 7.77 11.03
N ASP A 68 6.81 7.10 10.08
CA ASP A 68 8.24 7.35 9.78
C ASP A 68 8.49 8.78 9.29
N THR A 69 7.62 9.30 8.42
CA THR A 69 7.71 10.68 7.94
C THR A 69 7.40 11.67 9.06
N ASP A 70 6.41 11.37 9.88
CA ASP A 70 6.01 12.17 11.03
C ASP A 70 7.15 12.31 12.05
N ASN A 71 7.78 11.21 12.43
CA ASN A 71 8.96 11.20 13.31
C ASN A 71 10.13 12.03 12.76
N ARG A 72 10.26 12.12 11.41
CA ARG A 72 11.26 13.01 10.80
C ARG A 72 10.89 14.48 10.94
N LEU A 73 9.61 14.84 10.77
CA LEU A 73 9.14 16.21 10.97
C LEU A 73 9.36 16.67 12.41
N GLU A 74 9.10 15.79 13.38
CA GLU A 74 9.40 16.05 14.77
C GLU A 74 10.89 16.34 15.00
N LYS A 75 11.78 15.47 14.50
CA LYS A 75 13.26 15.67 14.56
C LYS A 75 13.71 16.96 13.86
N TRP A 76 12.97 17.44 12.88
CA TRP A 76 13.24 18.71 12.20
C TRP A 76 12.74 19.92 13.00
N GLY A 77 12.00 19.70 14.10
CA GLY A 77 11.42 20.74 14.94
C GLY A 77 10.25 21.45 14.24
N ILE A 78 9.48 20.73 13.45
CA ILE A 78 8.19 21.17 12.91
C ILE A 78 7.16 20.81 13.98
N LYS A 79 6.43 21.82 14.50
CA LYS A 79 5.56 21.62 15.67
C LYS A 79 4.14 21.16 15.30
N ASN A 80 3.63 21.64 14.18
CA ASN A 80 2.23 21.39 13.77
C ASN A 80 2.22 20.35 12.65
N HIS A 81 2.46 19.08 12.99
CA HIS A 81 2.39 17.98 12.06
C HIS A 81 1.45 16.89 12.58
N TYR A 82 0.77 16.20 11.67
CA TYR A 82 -0.27 15.23 11.99
C TYR A 82 -0.24 14.09 10.97
N VAL A 83 -0.42 12.86 11.45
CA VAL A 83 -0.53 11.68 10.58
C VAL A 83 -1.99 11.50 10.18
N ILE A 84 -2.25 11.64 8.88
CA ILE A 84 -3.55 11.35 8.26
C ILE A 84 -3.34 10.18 7.31
N LYS A 85 -3.72 9.00 7.74
CA LYS A 85 -3.46 7.77 7.00
C LYS A 85 -4.38 7.65 5.78
N ASN A 86 -3.86 7.04 4.72
CA ASN A 86 -4.59 6.88 3.45
C ASN A 86 -5.48 5.63 3.51
N PHE A 87 -6.56 5.69 4.30
CA PHE A 87 -7.53 4.63 4.42
C PHE A 87 -8.67 4.77 3.40
N PRO A 88 -9.35 3.69 3.01
CA PRO A 88 -10.47 3.76 2.09
C PRO A 88 -11.68 4.48 2.71
N VAL A 89 -12.47 5.12 1.86
CA VAL A 89 -13.85 5.48 2.18
C VAL A 89 -14.67 4.20 2.11
N VAL A 90 -15.25 3.80 3.24
CA VAL A 90 -16.08 2.60 3.31
C VAL A 90 -17.27 2.71 2.37
N SER A 91 -17.51 1.67 1.62
CA SER A 91 -18.60 1.63 0.66
C SER A 91 -19.46 0.36 0.80
N SER A 92 -20.73 0.44 0.44
CA SER A 92 -21.62 -0.72 0.37
C SER A 92 -21.38 -1.63 -0.85
N ARG A 93 -20.32 -1.36 -1.62
CA ARG A 93 -20.01 -2.07 -2.89
C ARG A 93 -19.62 -3.53 -2.71
N PHE A 94 -19.11 -3.87 -1.54
CA PHE A 94 -18.61 -5.22 -1.28
C PHE A 94 -19.60 -6.01 -0.44
N THR A 95 -20.18 -7.03 -1.05
CA THR A 95 -20.98 -8.04 -0.37
C THR A 95 -20.41 -9.40 -0.75
N LEU A 96 -20.04 -10.22 0.23
CA LEU A 96 -19.47 -11.54 0.00
C LEU A 96 -20.02 -12.49 1.04
N SER A 97 -20.94 -13.37 0.62
CA SER A 97 -21.47 -14.42 1.50
C SER A 97 -20.46 -15.57 1.64
N LYS A 98 -20.65 -16.38 2.69
CA LYS A 98 -19.81 -17.57 2.91
C LYS A 98 -19.99 -18.56 1.76
N GLU A 99 -21.21 -18.81 1.34
CA GLU A 99 -21.56 -19.76 0.27
C GLU A 99 -20.91 -19.31 -1.05
N GLU A 100 -21.01 -18.03 -1.37
CA GLU A 100 -20.37 -17.46 -2.55
C GLU A 100 -18.84 -17.64 -2.50
N TYR A 101 -18.20 -17.28 -1.38
CA TYR A 101 -16.76 -17.41 -1.23
C TYR A 101 -16.29 -18.85 -1.38
N LEU A 102 -16.97 -19.80 -0.70
CA LEU A 102 -16.59 -21.20 -0.73
C LEU A 102 -16.78 -21.85 -2.13
N SER A 103 -17.73 -21.35 -2.91
CA SER A 103 -17.98 -21.82 -4.29
C SER A 103 -16.97 -21.30 -5.31
N ARG A 104 -16.25 -20.23 -5.01
CA ARG A 104 -15.27 -19.64 -5.93
C ARG A 104 -14.09 -20.59 -6.18
N LYS A 105 -13.53 -20.57 -7.39
CA LYS A 105 -12.24 -21.21 -7.69
C LYS A 105 -11.12 -20.56 -6.89
N ASN A 106 -10.05 -21.32 -6.67
CA ASN A 106 -8.88 -20.79 -5.98
C ASN A 106 -8.12 -19.83 -6.90
N VAL A 107 -8.19 -18.56 -6.58
CA VAL A 107 -7.55 -17.48 -7.35
C VAL A 107 -6.78 -16.58 -6.40
N LEU A 108 -5.47 -16.53 -6.54
CA LEU A 108 -4.66 -15.48 -5.98
C LEU A 108 -4.83 -14.23 -6.84
N GLY A 109 -5.10 -13.09 -6.26
CA GLY A 109 -5.29 -11.85 -7.00
C GLY A 109 -4.31 -10.76 -6.60
N TYR A 110 -3.87 -9.94 -7.54
CA TYR A 110 -3.07 -8.74 -7.32
C TYR A 110 -3.71 -7.55 -8.01
N ILE A 111 -3.79 -6.43 -7.30
CA ILE A 111 -4.31 -5.16 -7.84
C ILE A 111 -3.25 -4.07 -7.72
N GLY A 112 -3.06 -3.30 -8.80
CA GLY A 112 -2.23 -2.10 -8.82
C GLY A 112 -1.07 -2.17 -9.80
N THR A 113 -0.12 -1.25 -9.65
CA THR A 113 1.07 -1.22 -10.52
C THR A 113 1.98 -2.40 -10.20
N VAL A 114 2.31 -3.14 -11.24
CA VAL A 114 3.23 -4.27 -11.22
C VAL A 114 4.62 -3.75 -11.57
N TYR A 115 5.56 -3.87 -10.65
CA TYR A 115 6.94 -3.43 -10.82
C TYR A 115 7.84 -4.14 -9.80
N TRP A 116 9.14 -3.86 -9.81
CA TRP A 116 10.14 -4.59 -9.02
C TRP A 116 9.83 -4.71 -7.52
N ILE A 117 9.17 -3.70 -6.92
CA ILE A 117 8.82 -3.69 -5.48
C ILE A 117 7.60 -4.56 -5.17
N SER A 118 6.83 -5.01 -6.18
CA SER A 118 5.59 -5.78 -6.01
C SER A 118 5.83 -7.29 -5.81
N CYS A 119 7.08 -7.74 -5.71
CA CYS A 119 7.52 -9.11 -5.42
C CYS A 119 6.90 -10.18 -6.35
N GLN A 120 6.61 -9.81 -7.61
CA GLN A 120 5.92 -10.72 -8.54
C GLN A 120 6.76 -11.93 -8.92
N LYS A 121 8.08 -11.80 -8.96
CA LYS A 121 8.99 -12.92 -9.26
C LYS A 121 8.87 -14.03 -8.21
N GLU A 122 8.84 -13.67 -6.96
CA GLU A 122 8.74 -14.57 -5.82
C GLU A 122 7.38 -15.27 -5.80
N VAL A 123 6.32 -14.53 -6.15
CA VAL A 123 4.96 -15.07 -6.30
C VAL A 123 4.90 -16.05 -7.47
N LEU A 124 5.49 -15.72 -8.62
CA LEU A 124 5.53 -16.64 -9.77
C LEU A 124 6.33 -17.91 -9.48
N LYS A 125 7.44 -17.83 -8.72
CA LYS A 125 8.18 -19.01 -8.25
C LYS A 125 7.30 -19.89 -7.36
N ALA A 126 6.59 -19.30 -6.40
CA ALA A 126 5.68 -20.04 -5.52
C ALA A 126 4.56 -20.73 -6.31
N LEU A 127 3.94 -20.01 -7.26
CA LEU A 127 2.85 -20.56 -8.09
C LEU A 127 3.30 -21.60 -9.10
N ALA A 128 4.57 -21.69 -9.45
CA ALA A 128 5.10 -22.77 -10.30
C ALA A 128 4.91 -24.16 -9.67
N GLU A 129 4.83 -24.21 -8.33
CA GLU A 129 4.59 -25.44 -7.56
C GLU A 129 3.12 -25.62 -7.15
N LEU A 130 2.22 -24.73 -7.57
CA LEU A 130 0.79 -24.72 -7.24
C LEU A 130 -0.06 -24.62 -8.52
N PRO A 131 -0.05 -25.64 -9.41
CA PRO A 131 -0.63 -25.55 -10.76
C PRO A 131 -2.15 -25.36 -10.77
N ASP A 132 -2.86 -25.74 -9.70
CA ASP A 132 -4.31 -25.61 -9.58
C ASP A 132 -4.77 -24.22 -9.13
N ILE A 133 -3.84 -23.34 -8.77
CA ILE A 133 -4.13 -22.00 -8.33
C ILE A 133 -3.94 -21.01 -9.48
N LYS A 134 -5.00 -20.32 -9.85
CA LYS A 134 -4.94 -19.28 -10.85
C LYS A 134 -4.37 -18.00 -10.26
N TYR A 135 -3.64 -17.25 -11.08
CA TYR A 135 -3.17 -15.93 -10.72
C TYR A 135 -3.88 -14.88 -11.58
N TYR A 136 -4.64 -14.00 -10.93
CA TYR A 136 -5.33 -12.87 -11.56
C TYR A 136 -4.61 -11.57 -11.21
N VAL A 137 -4.26 -10.79 -12.23
CA VAL A 137 -3.53 -9.52 -12.05
C VAL A 137 -4.28 -8.41 -12.76
N ALA A 138 -4.68 -7.36 -12.02
CA ALA A 138 -5.35 -6.18 -12.55
C ALA A 138 -4.55 -4.91 -12.24
N GLY A 139 -4.23 -4.14 -13.28
CA GLY A 139 -3.47 -2.90 -13.14
C GLY A 139 -2.53 -2.65 -14.32
N VAL A 140 -1.48 -1.88 -14.07
CA VAL A 140 -0.49 -1.50 -15.08
C VAL A 140 0.83 -2.18 -14.75
N ILE A 141 1.51 -2.70 -15.77
CA ILE A 141 2.90 -3.17 -15.64
C ILE A 141 3.82 -2.02 -16.00
N GLU A 142 4.82 -1.76 -15.16
CA GLU A 142 5.86 -0.75 -15.44
C GLU A 142 6.64 -1.12 -16.69
N GLU A 143 6.96 -0.12 -17.51
CA GLU A 143 7.71 -0.31 -18.75
C GLU A 143 9.02 -1.07 -18.51
N GLY A 144 9.28 -2.08 -19.33
CA GLY A 144 10.45 -2.98 -19.20
C GLY A 144 10.34 -4.05 -18.12
N TYR A 145 9.32 -4.02 -17.23
CA TYR A 145 9.16 -5.07 -16.22
C TYR A 145 8.43 -6.30 -16.77
N VAL A 146 7.67 -6.17 -17.84
CA VAL A 146 7.03 -7.29 -18.54
C VAL A 146 8.07 -8.30 -19.03
N ASP A 147 9.19 -7.83 -19.60
CA ASP A 147 10.27 -8.70 -20.10
C ASP A 147 10.84 -9.58 -18.96
N VAL A 148 10.88 -9.03 -17.74
CA VAL A 148 11.31 -9.77 -16.56
C VAL A 148 10.29 -10.83 -16.17
N LEU A 149 8.99 -10.55 -16.26
CA LEU A 149 7.93 -11.50 -15.93
C LEU A 149 7.86 -12.64 -16.97
N GLU A 150 8.09 -12.36 -18.25
CA GLU A 150 8.12 -13.33 -19.33
C GLU A 150 9.25 -14.35 -19.23
N THR A 151 10.28 -14.06 -18.41
CA THR A 151 11.30 -15.07 -18.08
C THR A 151 10.77 -16.24 -17.24
N PHE A 152 9.58 -16.10 -16.62
CA PHE A 152 8.92 -17.13 -15.83
C PHE A 152 7.93 -17.90 -16.71
N PRO A 153 8.11 -19.23 -16.93
CA PRO A 153 7.26 -20.00 -17.84
C PRO A 153 5.78 -19.99 -17.49
N ASN A 154 5.44 -19.84 -16.21
CA ASN A 154 4.07 -19.78 -15.72
C ASN A 154 3.42 -18.40 -15.86
N TRP A 155 4.15 -17.34 -16.25
CA TRP A 155 3.58 -16.03 -16.54
C TRP A 155 2.50 -16.09 -17.63
N LYS A 156 2.68 -16.93 -18.64
CA LYS A 156 1.68 -17.16 -19.70
C LYS A 156 0.31 -17.68 -19.19
N ASN A 157 0.26 -18.21 -17.98
CA ASN A 157 -0.96 -18.73 -17.35
C ASN A 157 -1.62 -17.68 -16.43
N VAL A 158 -1.02 -16.50 -16.28
CA VAL A 158 -1.56 -15.39 -15.51
C VAL A 158 -2.71 -14.75 -16.28
N ASP A 159 -3.84 -14.58 -15.61
CA ASP A 159 -4.98 -13.82 -16.14
C ASP A 159 -4.71 -12.32 -15.91
N PHE A 160 -4.04 -11.68 -16.87
CA PHE A 160 -3.72 -10.26 -16.83
C PHE A 160 -4.86 -9.45 -17.43
N ALA A 161 -5.65 -8.79 -16.58
CA ALA A 161 -6.82 -8.02 -16.96
C ALA A 161 -6.50 -6.58 -17.46
N GLY A 162 -5.25 -6.12 -17.26
CA GLY A 162 -4.88 -4.74 -17.56
C GLY A 162 -5.47 -3.71 -16.57
N PRO A 163 -5.41 -2.41 -16.91
CA PRO A 163 -5.94 -1.35 -16.07
C PRO A 163 -7.47 -1.38 -16.01
N PHE A 164 -8.04 -0.93 -14.89
CA PHE A 164 -9.47 -0.87 -14.64
C PHE A 164 -9.86 0.49 -14.03
N LYS A 165 -11.15 0.85 -14.14
CA LYS A 165 -11.69 2.04 -13.52
C LYS A 165 -12.05 1.79 -12.06
N LYS A 166 -12.04 2.84 -11.24
CA LYS A 166 -12.35 2.74 -9.81
C LYS A 166 -13.74 2.15 -9.53
N GLU A 167 -14.70 2.39 -10.41
CA GLU A 167 -16.07 1.87 -10.33
C GLU A 167 -16.12 0.35 -10.51
N GLU A 168 -15.13 -0.24 -11.19
CA GLU A 168 -15.04 -1.68 -11.48
C GLU A 168 -14.35 -2.48 -10.37
N ILE A 169 -13.88 -1.81 -9.32
CA ILE A 169 -13.05 -2.43 -8.27
C ILE A 169 -13.75 -3.61 -7.58
N SER A 170 -15.06 -3.54 -7.38
CA SER A 170 -15.83 -4.66 -6.78
C SER A 170 -15.84 -5.88 -7.71
N THR A 171 -16.01 -5.69 -9.02
CA THR A 171 -15.92 -6.75 -10.03
C THR A 171 -14.51 -7.36 -10.07
N VAL A 172 -13.47 -6.53 -9.95
CA VAL A 172 -12.08 -7.01 -9.89
C VAL A 172 -11.87 -7.89 -8.67
N PHE A 173 -12.28 -7.45 -7.46
CA PHE A 173 -12.14 -8.26 -6.24
C PHE A 173 -13.02 -9.52 -6.24
N SER A 174 -14.16 -9.52 -6.93
CA SER A 174 -15.00 -10.71 -7.02
C SER A 174 -14.37 -11.90 -7.74
N LYS A 175 -13.32 -11.66 -8.54
CA LYS A 175 -12.60 -12.69 -9.29
C LYS A 175 -11.56 -13.45 -8.47
N MET A 176 -11.27 -13.05 -7.23
CA MET A 176 -10.21 -13.62 -6.42
C MET A 176 -10.74 -14.19 -5.08
N THR A 177 -9.98 -15.08 -4.48
CA THR A 177 -10.24 -15.67 -3.16
C THR A 177 -9.16 -15.30 -2.15
N ILE A 178 -7.98 -14.91 -2.59
CA ILE A 178 -6.86 -14.45 -1.75
C ILE A 178 -6.31 -13.18 -2.40
N SER A 179 -6.08 -12.14 -1.62
CA SER A 179 -5.45 -10.92 -2.13
C SER A 179 -3.95 -10.90 -1.83
N ASN A 180 -3.15 -10.89 -2.89
CA ASN A 180 -1.71 -10.67 -2.82
C ASN A 180 -1.42 -9.18 -2.67
N THR A 181 -0.89 -8.78 -1.52
CA THR A 181 -0.50 -7.40 -1.24
C THR A 181 0.99 -7.27 -0.93
N LEU A 182 1.78 -8.29 -1.28
CA LEU A 182 3.22 -8.33 -1.03
C LEU A 182 3.93 -7.12 -1.64
N ARG A 183 4.89 -6.61 -0.88
CA ARG A 183 5.69 -5.45 -1.24
C ARG A 183 7.07 -5.52 -0.58
N ASP A 184 8.11 -5.21 -1.34
CA ASP A 184 9.46 -5.02 -0.80
C ASP A 184 9.59 -3.63 -0.16
N PHE A 185 9.72 -3.60 1.15
CA PHE A 185 9.91 -2.37 1.94
C PHE A 185 11.39 -2.04 2.18
N SER A 186 12.31 -2.93 1.82
CA SER A 186 13.74 -2.74 2.09
C SER A 186 14.33 -1.49 1.43
N ARG A 187 13.71 -1.04 0.34
CA ARG A 187 14.16 0.12 -0.47
C ARG A 187 13.22 1.31 -0.44
N THR A 188 12.13 1.26 0.31
CA THR A 188 11.09 2.31 0.27
C THR A 188 11.28 3.42 1.29
N GLY A 189 12.31 3.36 2.14
CA GLY A 189 12.48 4.29 3.26
C GLY A 189 11.48 4.09 4.41
N SER A 190 10.65 3.05 4.35
CA SER A 190 9.68 2.66 5.39
C SER A 190 9.86 1.19 5.77
N PRO A 191 10.98 0.80 6.43
CA PRO A 191 11.31 -0.60 6.70
C PRO A 191 10.31 -1.30 7.64
N ASN A 192 9.55 -0.54 8.41
CA ASN A 192 8.49 -1.06 9.29
C ASN A 192 7.16 -1.27 8.56
N GLY A 193 7.12 -1.04 7.25
CA GLY A 193 5.89 -1.06 6.45
C GLY A 193 5.22 0.31 6.36
N SER A 194 4.09 0.39 5.68
CA SER A 194 3.36 1.64 5.51
C SER A 194 1.86 1.40 5.42
N PHE A 195 1.10 2.12 6.22
CA PHE A 195 -0.36 2.23 6.08
C PHE A 195 -0.81 3.09 4.88
N GLY A 196 0.12 3.63 4.11
CA GLY A 196 -0.18 4.33 2.85
C GLY A 196 -0.53 3.41 1.67
N VAL A 197 -0.44 2.09 1.85
CA VAL A 197 -0.73 1.09 0.80
C VAL A 197 -2.22 0.78 0.76
N LEU A 198 -3.00 1.61 0.08
CA LEU A 198 -4.47 1.58 0.04
C LEU A 198 -5.06 0.21 -0.32
N LYS A 199 -4.47 -0.51 -1.29
CA LYS A 199 -4.96 -1.81 -1.75
C LYS A 199 -5.08 -2.89 -0.66
N ILE A 200 -4.31 -2.80 0.42
CA ILE A 200 -4.42 -3.71 1.57
C ILE A 200 -5.80 -3.55 2.21
N PHE A 201 -6.16 -2.32 2.52
CA PHE A 201 -7.42 -2.01 3.17
C PHE A 201 -8.62 -2.18 2.23
N GLU A 202 -8.47 -1.91 0.93
CA GLU A 202 -9.49 -2.21 -0.07
C GLU A 202 -9.73 -3.74 -0.21
N SER A 203 -8.67 -4.55 -0.12
CA SER A 203 -8.78 -6.02 -0.10
C SER A 203 -9.50 -6.52 1.16
N MET A 204 -9.14 -5.94 2.31
CA MET A 204 -9.81 -6.23 3.58
C MET A 204 -11.28 -5.80 3.55
N GLU A 205 -11.60 -4.61 3.01
CA GLU A 205 -12.99 -4.15 2.82
C GLU A 205 -13.79 -5.10 1.94
N ALA A 206 -13.16 -5.66 0.90
CA ALA A 206 -13.78 -6.67 0.02
C ALA A 206 -14.00 -8.02 0.70
N GLY A 207 -13.58 -8.21 1.94
CA GLY A 207 -13.73 -9.45 2.70
C GLY A 207 -12.81 -10.58 2.26
N LEU A 208 -11.66 -10.24 1.69
CA LEU A 208 -10.66 -11.23 1.25
C LEU A 208 -9.54 -11.38 2.30
N PRO A 209 -9.04 -12.60 2.55
CA PRO A 209 -7.82 -12.80 3.31
C PRO A 209 -6.65 -12.16 2.56
N VAL A 210 -5.77 -11.47 3.29
CA VAL A 210 -4.64 -10.78 2.69
C VAL A 210 -3.32 -11.50 2.93
N LEU A 211 -2.53 -11.65 1.88
CA LEU A 211 -1.14 -12.09 1.96
C LEU A 211 -0.26 -10.84 2.05
N LEU A 212 0.40 -10.66 3.17
CA LEU A 212 1.12 -9.45 3.56
C LEU A 212 2.62 -9.71 3.67
N SER A 213 3.43 -8.68 3.40
CA SER A 213 4.85 -8.73 3.74
C SER A 213 5.06 -8.71 5.26
N ASP A 214 6.02 -9.49 5.76
CA ASP A 214 6.34 -9.59 7.18
C ASP A 214 7.09 -8.34 7.67
N VAL A 215 6.33 -7.27 7.90
CA VAL A 215 6.79 -6.00 8.46
C VAL A 215 5.98 -5.63 9.70
N LYS A 216 6.57 -4.84 10.57
CA LYS A 216 6.00 -4.56 11.91
C LYS A 216 4.52 -4.13 11.84
N CYS A 217 4.19 -3.13 11.03
CA CYS A 217 2.83 -2.58 11.01
C CYS A 217 1.77 -3.59 10.49
N TYR A 218 2.16 -4.55 9.64
CA TYR A 218 1.22 -5.57 9.14
C TYR A 218 1.09 -6.74 10.11
N ARG A 219 2.17 -7.12 10.81
CA ARG A 219 2.06 -8.07 11.93
C ARG A 219 1.07 -7.59 12.98
N GLU A 220 1.15 -6.34 13.38
CA GLU A 220 0.23 -5.74 14.36
C GLU A 220 -1.24 -5.83 13.91
N ILE A 221 -1.54 -5.64 12.61
CA ILE A 221 -2.90 -5.82 12.08
C ILE A 221 -3.31 -7.31 12.15
N VAL A 222 -2.43 -8.21 11.70
CA VAL A 222 -2.74 -9.64 11.67
C VAL A 222 -2.89 -10.20 13.08
N GLU A 223 -2.04 -9.82 14.03
CA GLU A 223 -2.14 -10.21 15.43
C GLU A 223 -3.45 -9.73 16.08
N LYS A 224 -3.86 -8.50 15.77
CA LYS A 224 -5.09 -7.91 16.35
C LYS A 224 -6.37 -8.49 15.73
N TYR A 225 -6.39 -8.71 14.42
CA TYR A 225 -7.62 -9.03 13.70
C TYR A 225 -7.64 -10.43 13.09
N ASN A 226 -6.53 -11.11 12.97
CA ASN A 226 -6.41 -12.40 12.26
C ASN A 226 -7.05 -12.31 10.85
N CYS A 227 -6.58 -11.35 10.03
CA CYS A 227 -7.17 -11.04 8.73
C CYS A 227 -6.37 -11.57 7.52
N GLY A 228 -5.26 -12.27 7.78
CA GLY A 228 -4.38 -12.77 6.71
C GLY A 228 -3.10 -13.39 7.26
N ILE A 229 -2.11 -13.53 6.40
CA ILE A 229 -0.83 -14.16 6.73
C ILE A 229 0.32 -13.23 6.32
N CYS A 230 1.26 -12.99 7.25
CA CYS A 230 2.51 -12.30 6.95
C CYS A 230 3.60 -13.30 6.54
N VAL A 231 4.33 -12.99 5.47
CA VAL A 231 5.44 -13.81 4.95
C VAL A 231 6.61 -12.90 4.55
N ASP A 232 7.82 -13.45 4.55
CA ASP A 232 8.96 -12.78 3.93
C ASP A 232 8.68 -12.66 2.41
N PRO A 233 8.57 -11.44 1.85
CA PRO A 233 8.23 -11.24 0.45
C PRO A 233 9.31 -11.73 -0.52
N HIS A 234 10.52 -12.05 -0.04
CA HIS A 234 11.62 -12.62 -0.80
C HIS A 234 11.73 -14.14 -0.69
N ASN A 235 10.89 -14.78 0.13
CA ASN A 235 10.89 -16.22 0.34
C ASN A 235 9.72 -16.90 -0.38
N SER A 236 9.96 -17.39 -1.59
CA SER A 236 8.93 -18.07 -2.40
C SER A 236 8.34 -19.33 -1.73
N GLN A 237 9.09 -20.00 -0.87
CA GLN A 237 8.60 -21.16 -0.13
C GLN A 237 7.57 -20.76 0.93
N GLN A 238 7.83 -19.69 1.72
CA GLN A 238 6.84 -19.18 2.68
C GLN A 238 5.59 -18.66 1.96
N ILE A 239 5.77 -17.99 0.81
CA ILE A 239 4.66 -17.53 -0.02
C ILE A 239 3.80 -18.71 -0.48
N LYS A 240 4.43 -19.79 -0.97
CA LYS A 240 3.74 -21.01 -1.38
C LYS A 240 2.96 -21.63 -0.23
N GLU A 241 3.58 -21.82 0.92
CA GLU A 241 2.97 -22.44 2.11
C GLU A 241 1.76 -21.62 2.61
N ALA A 242 1.86 -20.30 2.61
CA ALA A 242 0.76 -19.42 3.00
C ALA A 242 -0.42 -19.48 2.01
N ILE A 243 -0.15 -19.51 0.70
CA ILE A 243 -1.20 -19.65 -0.33
C ILE A 243 -1.87 -21.01 -0.19
N GLN A 244 -1.08 -22.09 -0.08
CA GLN A 244 -1.57 -23.45 0.07
C GLN A 244 -2.45 -23.59 1.32
N TYR A 245 -2.00 -23.06 2.45
CA TYR A 245 -2.77 -23.06 3.70
C TYR A 245 -4.14 -22.39 3.53
N LEU A 246 -4.19 -21.22 2.91
CA LEU A 246 -5.45 -20.48 2.68
C LEU A 246 -6.40 -21.20 1.73
N VAL A 247 -5.87 -21.93 0.74
CA VAL A 247 -6.64 -22.71 -0.22
C VAL A 247 -7.21 -23.99 0.41
N GLU A 248 -6.40 -24.69 1.20
CA GLU A 248 -6.79 -25.92 1.89
C GLU A 248 -7.78 -25.67 3.04
N ASN A 249 -7.70 -24.47 3.66
CA ASN A 249 -8.53 -24.06 4.78
C ASN A 249 -9.52 -22.94 4.41
N LYS A 250 -10.33 -23.15 3.40
CA LYS A 250 -11.21 -22.13 2.79
C LYS A 250 -12.17 -21.45 3.78
N GLU A 251 -12.69 -22.18 4.76
CA GLU A 251 -13.58 -21.60 5.78
C GLU A 251 -12.80 -20.64 6.71
N MET A 252 -11.59 -21.01 7.08
CA MET A 252 -10.68 -20.15 7.85
C MET A 252 -10.31 -18.90 7.03
N ALA A 253 -9.97 -19.08 5.75
CA ALA A 253 -9.64 -17.99 4.84
C ALA A 253 -10.83 -17.01 4.69
N TYR A 254 -12.05 -17.50 4.57
CA TYR A 254 -13.25 -16.66 4.61
C TYR A 254 -13.35 -15.88 5.92
N GLN A 255 -13.17 -16.55 7.06
CA GLN A 255 -13.22 -15.89 8.36
C GLN A 255 -12.15 -14.81 8.50
N MET A 256 -10.92 -15.05 8.02
CA MET A 256 -9.87 -14.03 7.95
C MET A 256 -10.30 -12.84 7.12
N GLY A 257 -10.94 -13.06 5.97
CA GLY A 257 -11.48 -11.99 5.13
C GLY A 257 -12.54 -11.15 5.86
N GLN A 258 -13.47 -11.80 6.57
CA GLN A 258 -14.50 -11.10 7.36
C GLN A 258 -13.91 -10.32 8.54
N ASN A 259 -12.87 -10.85 9.18
CA ASN A 259 -12.13 -10.15 10.21
C ASN A 259 -11.43 -8.90 9.66
N GLY A 260 -10.83 -9.00 8.47
CA GLY A 260 -10.25 -7.87 7.75
C GLY A 260 -11.29 -6.79 7.45
N ARG A 261 -12.45 -7.20 6.93
CA ARG A 261 -13.56 -6.28 6.67
C ARG A 261 -14.00 -5.56 7.94
N ARG A 262 -14.19 -6.28 9.03
CA ARG A 262 -14.53 -5.68 10.33
C ARG A 262 -13.48 -4.65 10.76
N ALA A 263 -12.19 -4.97 10.63
CA ALA A 263 -11.09 -4.05 10.96
C ALA A 263 -11.18 -2.74 10.16
N VAL A 264 -11.52 -2.81 8.87
CA VAL A 264 -11.72 -1.61 8.04
C VAL A 264 -12.94 -0.83 8.49
N LEU A 265 -14.07 -1.49 8.73
CA LEU A 265 -15.29 -0.82 9.19
C LEU A 265 -15.13 -0.11 10.55
N GLU A 266 -14.35 -0.68 11.46
CA GLU A 266 -14.16 -0.17 12.81
C GLU A 266 -13.02 0.85 12.93
N GLU A 267 -11.90 0.64 12.22
CA GLU A 267 -10.66 1.39 12.48
C GLU A 267 -9.98 1.94 11.22
N TYR A 268 -9.81 1.11 10.16
CA TYR A 268 -8.97 1.47 9.01
C TYR A 268 -9.78 2.09 7.87
N ASN A 269 -10.58 3.11 8.19
CA ASN A 269 -11.44 3.83 7.25
C ASN A 269 -11.16 5.34 7.25
N TRP A 270 -11.59 6.01 6.19
CA TRP A 270 -11.41 7.45 6.05
C TRP A 270 -12.15 8.25 7.15
N GLU A 271 -13.29 7.78 7.59
CA GLU A 271 -14.12 8.44 8.59
C GLU A 271 -13.36 8.59 9.92
N SER A 272 -12.50 7.62 10.27
CA SER A 272 -11.61 7.68 11.43
C SER A 272 -10.55 8.79 11.31
N GLN A 273 -10.11 9.08 10.09
CA GLN A 273 -9.10 10.11 9.81
C GLN A 273 -9.71 11.49 9.61
N ALA A 274 -10.93 11.54 9.08
CA ALA A 274 -11.62 12.80 8.75
C ALA A 274 -11.86 13.69 9.97
N LYS A 275 -12.12 13.09 11.12
CA LYS A 275 -12.31 13.85 12.39
C LYS A 275 -11.07 14.68 12.72
N LEU A 276 -9.90 14.05 12.78
CA LEU A 276 -8.62 14.73 13.05
C LEU A 276 -8.32 15.75 11.93
N TYR A 277 -8.56 15.38 10.68
CA TYR A 277 -8.32 16.27 9.54
C TYR A 277 -9.12 17.55 9.64
N ILE A 278 -10.43 17.46 9.94
CA ILE A 278 -11.33 18.59 10.10
C ILE A 278 -10.95 19.42 11.34
N GLU A 279 -10.68 18.76 12.46
CA GLU A 279 -10.26 19.43 13.69
C GLU A 279 -9.04 20.31 13.48
N VAL A 280 -8.01 19.78 12.84
CA VAL A 280 -6.79 20.55 12.53
C VAL A 280 -7.12 21.74 11.61
N LEU A 281 -7.89 21.53 10.54
CA LEU A 281 -8.25 22.62 9.61
C LEU A 281 -9.09 23.72 10.26
N THR A 282 -9.89 23.38 11.25
CA THR A 282 -10.72 24.36 11.98
C THR A 282 -9.89 25.20 12.95
N ASN A 283 -8.81 24.63 13.51
CA ASN A 283 -8.00 25.25 14.58
C ASN A 283 -6.73 25.97 14.09
N ILE A 284 -6.44 26.01 12.80
CA ILE A 284 -5.25 26.68 12.25
C ILE A 284 -5.45 28.17 11.95
#